data_e3c6a093d72b3295bb1a0a17f951174e
#
_entry.id   e3c6a093d72b3295bb1a0a17f951174e
#
_cell.length_a   1.000
_cell.length_b   1.000
_cell.length_c   1.000
_cell.angle_alpha   90.00
_cell.angle_beta   90.00
_cell.angle_gamma   90.00
#
_symmetry.space_group_name_H-M   'P 1'
#
loop_
_entity.id
_entity.type
_entity.pdbx_description
1 polymer ?
#
loop_
_entity_poly.entity_id
_entity_poly.type
_entity_poly.pdbx_seq_one_letter_code
_entity_poly.pdbx_strand_id
1 'polypeptide(L)'
;MKKIYSLLLAGSIVFAVSCQSGQKKAVEKSAQESKTEAAPEVNKLSADEVSAGWKMLFDGTTSTGWRGYNKTEFPKGWEIVDGTLHCKASGTGEAGAADGGDILYDKKFKNFDLKVEWKIAKGSNSGIFYLGQEVKDWPIYKTAPEYQVLDNINHIDANLGKDGNRQAGSLYDLIPAKPQNARAIGEWNTAEIIVYQGTVVHKQNGETVLEYHLWTDDWKKLVKDSKFPNLNENWADVATEGYIAFQDHGGDVWYRNVKIKELE
;
A
#
# COMPACT_ATOMS: atom_id res chain seq x y z
N MET A 1 33.28 49.14 -29.81
CA MET A 1 33.70 49.52 -31.17
C MET A 1 33.79 48.26 -32.07
N LYS A 2 33.26 48.37 -33.21
CA LYS A 2 33.17 47.52 -34.41
C LYS A 2 31.90 46.72 -34.56
N LYS A 3 31.03 47.34 -35.33
CA LYS A 3 29.90 46.81 -36.15
C LYS A 3 30.48 46.12 -37.38
N ILE A 4 29.80 45.10 -37.90
CA ILE A 4 29.73 44.73 -39.35
C ILE A 4 28.46 43.85 -39.47
N TYR A 5 27.43 44.25 -40.08
CA TYR A 5 26.76 44.40 -41.36
C TYR A 5 26.48 43.06 -42.11
N SER A 6 25.19 42.85 -42.29
CA SER A 6 24.38 42.26 -43.36
C SER A 6 25.03 41.69 -44.59
N LEU A 7 24.43 40.59 -45.10
CA LEU A 7 24.02 40.52 -46.51
C LEU A 7 22.85 39.55 -46.72
N LEU A 8 21.78 40.08 -47.26
CA LEU A 8 20.65 39.38 -47.87
C LEU A 8 21.08 38.87 -49.27
N LEU A 9 20.67 37.65 -49.63
CA LEU A 9 20.58 37.27 -51.04
C LEU A 9 19.24 36.57 -51.32
N ALA A 10 18.42 37.25 -52.08
CA ALA A 10 17.18 36.72 -52.66
C ALA A 10 17.55 35.92 -53.92
N GLY A 11 17.03 34.73 -54.04
CA GLY A 11 17.10 33.91 -55.26
C GLY A 11 15.73 33.35 -55.59
N SER A 12 15.09 33.98 -56.57
CA SER A 12 13.87 33.50 -57.23
C SER A 12 14.18 32.35 -58.16
N ILE A 13 13.49 31.25 -58.05
CA ILE A 13 13.47 30.20 -59.10
C ILE A 13 12.03 29.84 -59.44
N VAL A 14 11.82 29.84 -60.74
CA VAL A 14 10.64 29.78 -61.57
C VAL A 14 9.91 28.42 -61.47
N PHE A 15 8.58 28.47 -61.52
CA PHE A 15 7.66 27.35 -61.69
C PHE A 15 7.88 26.58 -63.05
N ALA A 16 7.92 25.28 -62.91
CA ALA A 16 7.59 24.38 -64.05
C ALA A 16 6.42 23.47 -63.62
N VAL A 17 5.28 23.69 -64.21
CA VAL A 17 4.09 22.83 -64.10
C VAL A 17 4.30 21.62 -65.02
N SER A 18 4.29 20.42 -64.44
CA SER A 18 4.14 19.19 -65.25
C SER A 18 2.91 18.44 -64.64
N CYS A 19 1.86 18.42 -65.49
CA CYS A 19 0.72 17.53 -65.32
C CYS A 19 1.12 16.09 -65.59
N GLN A 20 0.96 15.20 -64.64
CA GLN A 20 0.80 13.78 -64.96
C GLN A 20 -0.28 13.17 -64.08
N SER A 21 -1.20 12.53 -64.75
CA SER A 21 -2.42 11.88 -64.32
C SER A 21 -2.19 10.63 -63.48
N GLY A 22 -3.00 10.47 -62.42
CA GLY A 22 -3.61 9.20 -62.09
C GLY A 22 -2.80 8.22 -61.24
N GLN A 23 -3.17 8.15 -59.99
CA GLN A 23 -3.65 6.93 -59.33
C GLN A 23 -3.93 7.24 -57.84
N LYS A 24 -5.21 7.28 -57.48
CA LYS A 24 -5.64 7.31 -56.07
C LYS A 24 -5.33 5.95 -55.47
N LYS A 25 -4.26 5.84 -54.69
CA LYS A 25 -4.13 4.77 -53.69
C LYS A 25 -4.93 5.18 -52.45
N ALA A 26 -6.00 4.45 -52.20
CA ALA A 26 -6.71 4.49 -50.95
C ALA A 26 -5.74 4.08 -49.84
N VAL A 27 -5.43 5.00 -48.93
CA VAL A 27 -4.76 4.70 -47.66
C VAL A 27 -5.88 4.23 -46.73
N GLU A 28 -6.01 2.91 -46.56
CA GLU A 28 -6.76 2.33 -45.48
C GLU A 28 -6.12 2.78 -44.15
N LYS A 29 -6.77 3.72 -43.51
CA LYS A 29 -6.49 4.13 -42.15
C LYS A 29 -7.04 3.03 -41.27
N SER A 30 -6.19 2.06 -40.86
CA SER A 30 -6.54 1.12 -39.79
C SER A 30 -6.84 1.93 -38.56
N ALA A 31 -8.11 2.08 -38.24
CA ALA A 31 -8.56 2.56 -36.93
C ALA A 31 -8.18 1.48 -35.91
N GLN A 32 -7.06 1.68 -35.23
CA GLN A 32 -6.70 0.92 -34.07
C GLN A 32 -7.62 1.44 -32.97
N GLU A 33 -8.74 0.73 -32.72
CA GLU A 33 -9.57 0.96 -31.56
C GLU A 33 -8.70 0.75 -30.34
N SER A 34 -8.30 1.85 -29.68
CA SER A 34 -7.78 1.81 -28.34
C SER A 34 -8.92 1.34 -27.46
N LYS A 35 -8.93 0.07 -27.05
CA LYS A 35 -9.74 -0.38 -25.93
C LYS A 35 -9.37 0.49 -24.74
N THR A 36 -10.18 1.45 -24.42
CA THR A 36 -10.17 2.10 -23.11
C THR A 36 -10.52 1.01 -22.12
N GLU A 37 -9.50 0.49 -21.44
CA GLU A 37 -9.67 -0.44 -20.34
C GLU A 37 -10.49 0.32 -19.27
N ALA A 38 -11.68 -0.19 -18.98
CA ALA A 38 -12.51 0.39 -17.92
C ALA A 38 -11.73 0.37 -16.62
N ALA A 39 -11.81 1.45 -15.84
CA ALA A 39 -11.16 1.50 -14.52
C ALA A 39 -11.56 0.25 -13.71
N PRO A 40 -10.62 -0.40 -13.02
CA PRO A 40 -10.92 -1.62 -12.27
C PRO A 40 -12.03 -1.35 -11.25
N GLU A 41 -13.02 -2.23 -11.21
CA GLU A 41 -14.09 -2.13 -10.22
C GLU A 41 -13.53 -2.33 -8.81
N VAL A 42 -13.99 -1.50 -7.87
CA VAL A 42 -13.55 -1.57 -6.48
C VAL A 42 -14.04 -2.87 -5.82
N ASN A 43 -13.19 -3.52 -5.04
CA ASN A 43 -13.45 -4.80 -4.35
C ASN A 43 -13.84 -5.95 -5.28
N LYS A 44 -13.30 -5.95 -6.48
CA LYS A 44 -13.46 -7.05 -7.44
C LYS A 44 -12.12 -7.45 -8.04
N LEU A 45 -12.00 -8.72 -8.34
CA LEU A 45 -10.85 -9.25 -9.07
C LEU A 45 -11.11 -9.16 -10.57
N SER A 46 -10.10 -8.79 -11.33
CA SER A 46 -10.09 -8.99 -12.77
C SER A 46 -10.03 -10.48 -13.12
N ALA A 47 -10.38 -10.84 -14.35
CA ALA A 47 -10.25 -12.22 -14.82
C ALA A 47 -8.81 -12.74 -14.72
N ASP A 48 -7.83 -11.88 -14.99
CA ASP A 48 -6.40 -12.23 -14.89
C ASP A 48 -5.98 -12.45 -13.44
N GLU A 49 -6.47 -11.66 -12.49
CA GLU A 49 -6.21 -11.86 -11.07
C GLU A 49 -6.82 -13.17 -10.56
N VAL A 50 -8.05 -13.48 -10.95
CA VAL A 50 -8.67 -14.77 -10.62
C VAL A 50 -7.83 -15.92 -11.16
N SER A 51 -7.39 -15.85 -12.42
CA SER A 51 -6.56 -16.86 -13.07
C SER A 51 -5.18 -16.98 -12.42
N ALA A 52 -4.65 -15.88 -11.88
CA ALA A 52 -3.38 -15.85 -11.15
C ALA A 52 -3.50 -16.31 -9.68
N GLY A 53 -4.69 -16.68 -9.21
CA GLY A 53 -4.93 -17.21 -7.87
C GLY A 53 -5.16 -16.19 -6.77
N TRP A 54 -5.44 -14.92 -7.13
CA TRP A 54 -5.84 -13.90 -6.17
C TRP A 54 -7.22 -14.20 -5.56
N LYS A 55 -7.39 -13.81 -4.32
CA LYS A 55 -8.66 -13.90 -3.57
C LYS A 55 -8.94 -12.56 -2.89
N MET A 56 -10.19 -12.10 -2.92
CA MET A 56 -10.61 -10.97 -2.10
C MET A 56 -10.68 -11.40 -0.63
N LEU A 57 -10.14 -10.57 0.25
CA LEU A 57 -10.35 -10.67 1.70
C LEU A 57 -11.46 -9.75 2.19
N PHE A 58 -11.91 -8.81 1.35
CA PHE A 58 -13.02 -7.92 1.63
C PHE A 58 -13.88 -7.73 0.38
N ASP A 59 -15.18 -7.94 0.53
CA ASP A 59 -16.16 -7.89 -0.57
C ASP A 59 -16.76 -6.50 -0.81
N GLY A 60 -16.41 -5.51 0.04
CA GLY A 60 -16.96 -4.15 -0.01
C GLY A 60 -18.31 -3.98 0.69
N THR A 61 -18.93 -5.03 1.20
CA THR A 61 -20.30 -4.99 1.72
C THR A 61 -20.50 -5.67 3.07
N THR A 62 -19.67 -6.66 3.40
CA THR A 62 -19.80 -7.43 4.64
C THR A 62 -18.46 -7.52 5.39
N SER A 63 -18.52 -7.75 6.71
CA SER A 63 -17.34 -8.07 7.52
C SER A 63 -16.95 -9.55 7.49
N THR A 64 -17.49 -10.32 6.54
CA THR A 64 -17.23 -11.76 6.45
C THR A 64 -15.74 -12.05 6.42
N GLY A 65 -15.27 -12.91 7.33
CA GLY A 65 -13.88 -13.24 7.49
C GLY A 65 -13.09 -12.28 8.39
N TRP A 66 -13.67 -11.15 8.81
CA TRP A 66 -13.04 -10.18 9.71
C TRP A 66 -13.67 -10.20 11.10
N ARG A 67 -12.84 -10.11 12.12
CA ARG A 67 -13.23 -9.96 13.53
C ARG A 67 -12.24 -9.07 14.28
N GLY A 68 -12.61 -8.65 15.48
CA GLY A 68 -11.68 -7.96 16.35
C GLY A 68 -10.54 -8.87 16.83
N TYR A 69 -9.34 -8.29 16.97
CA TYR A 69 -8.20 -8.95 17.60
C TYR A 69 -8.55 -9.30 19.08
N ASN A 70 -8.30 -10.55 19.48
CA ASN A 70 -8.73 -11.11 20.78
C ASN A 70 -10.26 -11.03 21.03
N LYS A 71 -11.08 -10.96 19.96
CA LYS A 71 -12.55 -10.92 20.00
C LYS A 71 -13.13 -11.93 19.01
N THR A 72 -14.40 -12.28 19.21
CA THR A 72 -15.16 -13.15 18.29
C THR A 72 -15.99 -12.34 17.31
N GLU A 73 -16.32 -11.08 17.64
CA GLU A 73 -17.20 -10.22 16.87
C GLU A 73 -16.41 -9.13 16.13
N PHE A 74 -17.01 -8.60 15.06
CA PHE A 74 -16.51 -7.41 14.39
C PHE A 74 -16.76 -6.18 15.27
N PRO A 75 -15.74 -5.34 15.59
CA PRO A 75 -15.87 -4.27 16.57
C PRO A 75 -16.73 -3.10 16.03
N LYS A 76 -17.52 -2.46 16.88
CA LYS A 76 -18.36 -1.30 16.54
C LYS A 76 -17.57 -0.03 16.20
N GLY A 77 -16.30 0.05 16.57
CA GLY A 77 -15.38 1.12 16.16
C GLY A 77 -15.06 1.10 14.68
N TRP A 78 -15.31 -0.03 14.04
CA TRP A 78 -15.22 -0.19 12.58
C TRP A 78 -16.60 -0.23 11.95
N GLU A 79 -16.71 0.29 10.74
CA GLU A 79 -17.94 0.21 9.94
C GLU A 79 -17.62 -0.12 8.49
N ILE A 80 -18.62 -0.66 7.78
CA ILE A 80 -18.53 -0.86 6.35
C ILE A 80 -19.37 0.22 5.69
N VAL A 81 -18.71 1.13 5.00
CA VAL A 81 -19.32 2.29 4.35
C VAL A 81 -18.64 2.57 3.02
N ASP A 82 -19.42 2.86 2.00
CA ASP A 82 -18.94 3.21 0.65
C ASP A 82 -17.90 2.21 0.09
N GLY A 83 -18.11 0.92 0.34
CA GLY A 83 -17.19 -0.13 -0.12
C GLY A 83 -15.86 -0.17 0.64
N THR A 84 -15.80 0.37 1.86
CA THR A 84 -14.58 0.39 2.66
C THR A 84 -14.76 -0.23 4.04
N LEU A 85 -13.68 -0.80 4.59
CA LEU A 85 -13.50 -1.01 6.02
C LEU A 85 -13.01 0.33 6.60
N HIS A 86 -13.86 1.01 7.35
CA HIS A 86 -13.56 2.32 7.94
C HIS A 86 -13.39 2.19 9.46
N CYS A 87 -12.19 2.49 9.95
CA CYS A 87 -11.95 2.73 11.37
C CYS A 87 -12.39 4.14 11.71
N LYS A 88 -13.36 4.28 12.61
CA LYS A 88 -13.90 5.58 13.01
C LYS A 88 -13.01 6.26 14.03
N ALA A 89 -12.73 7.55 13.81
CA ALA A 89 -11.98 8.34 14.78
C ALA A 89 -12.63 8.30 16.17
N SER A 90 -11.86 7.89 17.17
CA SER A 90 -12.27 7.94 18.57
C SER A 90 -11.66 9.14 19.31
N GLY A 91 -10.61 9.75 18.73
CA GLY A 91 -9.83 10.83 19.32
C GLY A 91 -8.93 10.38 20.49
N THR A 92 -8.89 9.09 20.77
CA THR A 92 -8.00 8.49 21.79
C THR A 92 -6.97 7.62 21.07
N GLY A 93 -5.72 7.60 21.51
CA GLY A 93 -4.63 6.85 20.86
C GLY A 93 -4.88 5.34 20.73
N GLU A 94 -3.82 4.55 20.68
CA GLU A 94 -3.84 3.10 20.41
C GLU A 94 -4.99 2.35 21.10
N ALA A 95 -5.71 1.51 20.34
CA ALA A 95 -6.88 0.74 20.79
C ALA A 95 -7.97 1.62 21.40
N GLY A 96 -8.09 2.87 20.91
CA GLY A 96 -8.78 3.92 21.64
C GLY A 96 -10.27 4.04 21.37
N ALA A 97 -10.84 3.33 20.42
CA ALA A 97 -12.30 3.33 20.30
C ALA A 97 -12.89 2.51 21.46
N ALA A 98 -13.84 3.06 22.19
CA ALA A 98 -14.49 2.38 23.33
C ALA A 98 -15.02 0.98 22.98
N ASP A 99 -15.41 0.78 21.73
CA ASP A 99 -15.81 -0.50 21.12
C ASP A 99 -14.92 -0.87 19.91
N GLY A 100 -13.72 -0.28 19.80
CA GLY A 100 -12.77 -0.46 18.70
C GLY A 100 -11.75 -1.55 18.97
N GLY A 101 -10.54 -1.25 18.57
CA GLY A 101 -9.39 -2.13 18.57
C GLY A 101 -9.10 -2.68 17.19
N ASP A 102 -7.96 -3.31 17.07
CA ASP A 102 -7.50 -3.87 15.80
C ASP A 102 -8.47 -4.92 15.27
N ILE A 103 -8.62 -4.99 13.95
CA ILE A 103 -9.33 -6.08 13.28
C ILE A 103 -8.35 -7.00 12.58
N LEU A 104 -8.68 -8.29 12.51
CA LEU A 104 -7.90 -9.27 11.75
C LEU A 104 -8.77 -10.09 10.82
N TYR A 105 -8.16 -10.59 9.75
CA TYR A 105 -8.78 -11.60 8.90
C TYR A 105 -8.58 -12.98 9.55
N ASP A 106 -9.68 -13.72 9.79
CA ASP A 106 -9.70 -14.94 10.60
C ASP A 106 -9.15 -16.17 9.87
N LYS A 107 -7.97 -15.97 9.25
CA LYS A 107 -7.15 -17.02 8.64
C LYS A 107 -5.68 -16.61 8.74
N LYS A 108 -4.81 -17.58 9.06
CA LYS A 108 -3.37 -17.38 9.02
C LYS A 108 -2.82 -17.61 7.62
N PHE A 109 -1.78 -16.85 7.27
CA PHE A 109 -1.06 -16.93 6.01
C PHE A 109 0.45 -17.08 6.28
N LYS A 110 1.13 -17.82 5.40
CA LYS A 110 2.57 -18.10 5.51
C LYS A 110 3.37 -17.34 4.45
N ASN A 111 3.21 -17.71 3.20
CA ASN A 111 3.80 -17.04 2.05
C ASN A 111 2.68 -16.42 1.24
N PHE A 112 2.76 -15.13 0.96
CA PHE A 112 1.68 -14.42 0.29
C PHE A 112 2.15 -13.14 -0.39
N ASP A 113 1.34 -12.66 -1.32
CA ASP A 113 1.33 -11.31 -1.86
C ASP A 113 -0.01 -10.68 -1.45
N LEU A 114 0.03 -9.67 -0.57
CA LEU A 114 -1.13 -8.94 -0.07
C LEU A 114 -1.17 -7.57 -0.73
N LYS A 115 -2.31 -7.20 -1.31
CA LYS A 115 -2.57 -5.84 -1.82
C LYS A 115 -3.72 -5.20 -1.08
N VAL A 116 -3.53 -3.94 -0.71
CA VAL A 116 -4.50 -3.14 0.05
C VAL A 116 -4.47 -1.71 -0.47
N GLU A 117 -5.63 -1.12 -0.69
CA GLU A 117 -5.73 0.32 -0.82
C GLU A 117 -6.12 0.95 0.50
N TRP A 118 -5.42 2.02 0.88
CA TRP A 118 -5.68 2.74 2.11
C TRP A 118 -5.78 4.26 1.88
N LYS A 119 -6.59 4.89 2.68
CA LYS A 119 -6.77 6.35 2.74
C LYS A 119 -6.83 6.77 4.19
N ILE A 120 -6.24 7.93 4.51
CA ILE A 120 -6.14 8.39 5.88
C ILE A 120 -6.58 9.86 6.01
N ALA A 121 -7.16 10.20 7.16
CA ALA A 121 -7.52 11.57 7.49
C ALA A 121 -6.33 12.34 8.09
N LYS A 122 -6.52 13.65 8.25
CA LYS A 122 -5.51 14.53 8.83
C LYS A 122 -5.14 14.12 10.25
N GLY A 123 -3.84 13.94 10.49
CA GLY A 123 -3.29 13.59 11.80
C GLY A 123 -3.61 12.17 12.24
N SER A 124 -4.09 11.30 11.34
CA SER A 124 -4.41 9.92 11.67
C SER A 124 -3.20 8.99 11.52
N ASN A 125 -3.26 7.87 12.22
CA ASN A 125 -2.30 6.79 12.26
C ASN A 125 -3.04 5.46 12.20
N SER A 126 -2.46 4.49 11.53
CA SER A 126 -2.89 3.09 11.46
C SER A 126 -1.72 2.23 10.99
N GLY A 127 -1.94 0.92 10.86
CA GLY A 127 -0.94 -0.03 10.39
C GLY A 127 -1.57 -1.26 9.74
N ILE A 128 -0.81 -1.91 8.88
CA ILE A 128 -1.14 -3.23 8.33
C ILE A 128 -0.16 -4.22 8.95
N PHE A 129 -0.65 -5.01 9.90
CA PHE A 129 0.13 -6.08 10.51
C PHE A 129 0.08 -7.35 9.67
N TYR A 130 1.16 -8.10 9.67
CA TYR A 130 1.26 -9.40 9.01
C TYR A 130 2.08 -10.38 9.84
N LEU A 131 1.84 -11.66 9.66
CA LEU A 131 2.40 -12.75 10.46
C LEU A 131 2.09 -12.62 11.97
N GLY A 132 1.09 -11.80 12.33
CA GLY A 132 0.73 -11.53 13.70
C GLY A 132 0.17 -12.76 14.43
N GLN A 133 0.42 -12.85 15.73
CA GLN A 133 -0.13 -13.89 16.58
C GLN A 133 -1.13 -13.29 17.57
N GLU A 134 -2.24 -13.96 17.76
CA GLU A 134 -3.16 -13.65 18.84
C GLU A 134 -2.62 -14.20 20.17
N VAL A 135 -2.30 -13.29 21.06
CA VAL A 135 -1.88 -13.61 22.42
C VAL A 135 -2.81 -12.89 23.39
N LYS A 136 -3.40 -13.63 24.32
CA LYS A 136 -4.32 -13.06 25.29
C LYS A 136 -3.66 -11.90 26.05
N ASP A 137 -4.38 -10.80 26.18
CA ASP A 137 -3.97 -9.58 26.91
C ASP A 137 -2.74 -8.85 26.29
N TRP A 138 -2.30 -9.25 25.09
CA TRP A 138 -1.26 -8.56 24.36
C TRP A 138 -1.83 -7.84 23.13
N PRO A 139 -1.40 -6.61 22.85
CA PRO A 139 -1.68 -6.00 21.54
C PRO A 139 -0.86 -6.67 20.44
N ILE A 140 -1.38 -6.67 19.22
CA ILE A 140 -0.79 -7.38 18.08
C ILE A 140 0.63 -6.91 17.74
N TYR A 141 0.94 -5.63 17.93
CA TYR A 141 2.27 -5.06 17.64
C TYR A 141 3.42 -5.67 18.50
N LYS A 142 3.08 -6.44 19.53
CA LYS A 142 4.09 -7.21 20.28
C LYS A 142 4.52 -8.50 19.58
N THR A 143 3.84 -8.90 18.52
CA THR A 143 4.11 -10.17 17.82
C THR A 143 4.23 -10.04 16.31
N ALA A 144 3.92 -8.88 15.75
CA ALA A 144 3.77 -8.69 14.31
C ALA A 144 4.64 -7.54 13.77
N PRO A 145 5.31 -7.75 12.64
CA PRO A 145 5.80 -6.65 11.81
C PRO A 145 4.63 -5.80 11.29
N GLU A 146 4.89 -4.52 11.06
CA GLU A 146 3.89 -3.54 10.67
C GLU A 146 4.32 -2.74 9.44
N TYR A 147 3.48 -2.73 8.39
CA TYR A 147 3.54 -1.73 7.33
C TYR A 147 2.82 -0.48 7.83
N GLN A 148 3.55 0.61 8.00
CA GLN A 148 3.00 1.84 8.57
C GLN A 148 2.03 2.54 7.62
N VAL A 149 0.88 2.98 8.16
CA VAL A 149 -0.12 3.82 7.51
C VAL A 149 -0.26 5.11 8.30
N LEU A 150 0.26 6.23 7.76
CA LEU A 150 0.41 7.46 8.51
C LEU A 150 0.18 8.71 7.67
N ASP A 151 -0.41 9.74 8.29
CA ASP A 151 -0.28 11.11 7.79
C ASP A 151 1.13 11.64 8.10
N ASN A 152 2.02 11.54 7.12
CA ASN A 152 3.43 11.92 7.26
C ASN A 152 3.66 13.42 7.56
N ILE A 153 2.63 14.26 7.38
CA ILE A 153 2.76 15.72 7.56
C ILE A 153 2.27 16.16 8.94
N ASN A 154 1.14 15.64 9.38
CA ASN A 154 0.45 16.17 10.56
C ASN A 154 0.54 15.25 11.79
N HIS A 155 0.85 13.97 11.62
CA HIS A 155 1.00 13.07 12.77
C HIS A 155 2.40 13.18 13.39
N ILE A 156 2.47 13.22 14.72
CA ILE A 156 3.71 13.42 15.45
C ILE A 156 4.74 12.30 15.19
N ASP A 157 4.29 11.07 15.02
CA ASP A 157 5.16 9.90 14.79
C ASP A 157 6.01 10.03 13.52
N ALA A 158 5.57 10.79 12.51
CA ALA A 158 6.35 11.03 11.29
C ALA A 158 7.73 11.64 11.56
N ASN A 159 7.85 12.38 12.67
CA ASN A 159 9.06 13.08 13.09
C ASN A 159 9.80 12.35 14.23
N LEU A 160 9.28 11.22 14.67
CA LEU A 160 9.90 10.35 15.68
C LEU A 160 10.67 9.22 15.00
N GLY A 161 11.39 8.43 15.81
CA GLY A 161 12.21 7.33 15.29
C GLY A 161 13.49 7.83 14.62
N LYS A 162 13.93 7.12 13.60
CA LYS A 162 15.21 7.38 12.91
C LYS A 162 15.01 7.35 11.39
N ASP A 163 15.55 8.36 10.71
CA ASP A 163 15.60 8.44 9.24
C ASP A 163 14.23 8.29 8.54
N GLY A 164 13.11 8.59 9.24
CA GLY A 164 11.74 8.45 8.72
C GLY A 164 11.18 7.03 8.82
N ASN A 165 11.75 6.17 9.66
CA ASN A 165 11.31 4.77 9.81
C ASN A 165 9.94 4.59 10.48
N ARG A 166 9.22 5.70 10.78
CA ARG A 166 7.83 5.70 11.23
C ARG A 166 6.88 6.36 10.24
N GLN A 167 7.37 6.72 9.04
CA GLN A 167 6.53 7.24 7.96
C GLN A 167 5.83 6.12 7.21
N ALA A 168 4.76 6.46 6.48
CA ALA A 168 3.97 5.50 5.71
C ALA A 168 4.83 4.62 4.78
N GLY A 169 4.50 3.35 4.68
CA GLY A 169 5.23 2.35 3.89
C GLY A 169 6.44 1.74 4.60
N SER A 170 6.92 2.34 5.69
CA SER A 170 8.05 1.81 6.48
C SER A 170 7.70 0.49 7.15
N LEU A 171 8.71 -0.33 7.41
CA LEU A 171 8.62 -1.30 8.49
C LEU A 171 8.75 -0.51 9.80
N TYR A 172 7.62 -0.31 10.48
CA TYR A 172 7.48 0.63 11.57
C TYR A 172 8.61 0.52 12.59
N ASP A 173 9.22 1.69 12.88
CA ASP A 173 10.32 1.88 13.84
C ASP A 173 11.62 1.07 13.55
N LEU A 174 11.71 0.40 12.40
CA LEU A 174 12.86 -0.42 11.99
C LEU A 174 13.49 0.09 10.70
N ILE A 175 12.79 -0.03 9.55
CA ILE A 175 13.34 0.28 8.23
C ILE A 175 12.49 1.36 7.56
N PRO A 176 13.08 2.51 7.18
CA PRO A 176 12.33 3.56 6.49
C PRO A 176 11.96 3.18 5.06
N ALA A 177 10.77 3.58 4.61
CA ALA A 177 10.36 3.51 3.22
C ALA A 177 11.19 4.49 2.36
N LYS A 178 11.85 3.99 1.33
CA LYS A 178 12.65 4.78 0.36
C LYS A 178 12.44 4.25 -1.06
N PRO A 179 11.95 5.09 -2.00
CA PRO A 179 11.56 6.49 -1.77
C PRO A 179 10.29 6.62 -0.93
N GLN A 180 10.12 7.75 -0.25
CA GLN A 180 8.85 8.08 0.38
C GLN A 180 7.91 8.67 -0.67
N ASN A 181 6.88 7.92 -1.09
CA ASN A 181 5.96 8.29 -2.15
C ASN A 181 4.48 8.23 -1.73
N ALA A 182 4.20 8.30 -0.42
CA ALA A 182 2.82 8.40 0.08
C ALA A 182 2.13 9.63 -0.52
N ARG A 183 0.88 9.45 -0.96
CA ARG A 183 0.03 10.52 -1.47
C ARG A 183 -0.52 11.36 -0.31
N ALA A 184 -1.07 12.51 -0.65
CA ALA A 184 -1.65 13.43 0.32
C ALA A 184 -2.81 12.80 1.12
N ILE A 185 -3.08 13.37 2.30
CA ILE A 185 -4.25 12.99 3.10
C ILE A 185 -5.54 13.07 2.26
N GLY A 186 -6.43 12.11 2.47
CA GLY A 186 -7.68 11.98 1.71
C GLY A 186 -7.53 11.32 0.34
N GLU A 187 -6.31 11.07 -0.13
CA GLU A 187 -6.06 10.33 -1.37
C GLU A 187 -5.83 8.84 -1.09
N TRP A 188 -6.20 7.99 -2.06
CA TRP A 188 -5.97 6.56 -1.99
C TRP A 188 -4.52 6.22 -2.30
N ASN A 189 -3.88 5.47 -1.42
CA ASN A 189 -2.57 4.85 -1.61
C ASN A 189 -2.74 3.34 -1.81
N THR A 190 -1.78 2.71 -2.46
CA THR A 190 -1.68 1.26 -2.54
C THR A 190 -0.51 0.76 -1.70
N ALA A 191 -0.78 -0.21 -0.83
CA ALA A 191 0.22 -1.03 -0.16
C ALA A 191 0.27 -2.42 -0.82
N GLU A 192 1.46 -2.94 -1.06
CA GLU A 192 1.69 -4.33 -1.43
C GLU A 192 2.75 -4.90 -0.49
N ILE A 193 2.42 -6.01 0.16
CA ILE A 193 3.30 -6.69 1.11
C ILE A 193 3.50 -8.11 0.61
N ILE A 194 4.72 -8.42 0.17
CA ILE A 194 5.09 -9.76 -0.28
C ILE A 194 5.90 -10.43 0.83
N VAL A 195 5.44 -11.60 1.26
CA VAL A 195 6.16 -12.44 2.21
C VAL A 195 6.42 -13.80 1.54
N TYR A 196 7.68 -14.14 1.36
CA TYR A 196 8.06 -15.41 0.74
C TYR A 196 9.33 -15.96 1.37
N GLN A 197 9.19 -17.09 2.07
CA GLN A 197 10.32 -17.81 2.70
C GLN A 197 11.22 -16.89 3.56
N GLY A 198 10.62 -15.98 4.31
CA GLY A 198 11.32 -15.03 5.17
C GLY A 198 11.76 -13.74 4.49
N THR A 199 11.78 -13.67 3.17
CA THR A 199 11.94 -12.39 2.46
C THR A 199 10.64 -11.62 2.52
N VAL A 200 10.72 -10.34 2.90
CA VAL A 200 9.59 -9.42 2.95
C VAL A 200 9.90 -8.19 2.11
N VAL A 201 8.96 -7.83 1.24
CA VAL A 201 9.03 -6.63 0.40
C VAL A 201 7.83 -5.75 0.70
N HIS A 202 8.06 -4.47 0.99
CA HIS A 202 7.01 -3.48 0.97
C HIS A 202 7.05 -2.68 -0.33
N LYS A 203 5.87 -2.54 -0.96
CA LYS A 203 5.68 -1.58 -2.03
C LYS A 203 4.63 -0.56 -1.63
N GLN A 204 4.83 0.67 -2.05
CA GLN A 204 3.90 1.77 -1.88
C GLN A 204 3.67 2.44 -3.23
N ASN A 205 2.40 2.57 -3.62
CA ASN A 205 2.01 3.16 -4.90
C ASN A 205 2.73 2.53 -6.11
N GLY A 206 2.89 1.19 -6.07
CA GLY A 206 3.50 0.40 -7.13
C GLY A 206 5.03 0.34 -7.12
N GLU A 207 5.70 1.09 -6.25
CA GLU A 207 7.15 1.13 -6.15
C GLU A 207 7.64 0.37 -4.92
N THR A 208 8.70 -0.43 -5.06
CA THR A 208 9.36 -1.09 -3.92
C THR A 208 10.04 -0.03 -3.07
N VAL A 209 9.67 0.04 -1.79
CA VAL A 209 10.18 1.05 -0.85
C VAL A 209 11.12 0.45 0.20
N LEU A 210 11.04 -0.85 0.45
CA LEU A 210 12.01 -1.59 1.26
C LEU A 210 11.92 -3.10 1.01
N GLU A 211 12.98 -3.80 1.38
CA GLU A 211 13.09 -5.25 1.43
C GLU A 211 13.92 -5.65 2.65
N TYR A 212 13.57 -6.76 3.29
CA TYR A 212 14.34 -7.33 4.39
C TYR A 212 14.12 -8.84 4.52
N HIS A 213 14.95 -9.48 5.34
CA HIS A 213 14.93 -10.94 5.50
C HIS A 213 14.76 -11.30 6.98
N LEU A 214 13.59 -11.86 7.31
CA LEU A 214 13.28 -12.39 8.64
C LEU A 214 14.24 -13.52 9.04
N TRP A 215 14.42 -13.72 10.34
CA TRP A 215 15.15 -14.84 10.98
C TRP A 215 16.65 -14.89 10.70
N THR A 216 17.20 -13.87 10.02
CA THR A 216 18.66 -13.72 9.80
C THR A 216 19.34 -13.07 11.01
N ASP A 217 20.67 -13.14 11.07
CA ASP A 217 21.42 -12.45 12.12
C ASP A 217 21.31 -10.92 11.98
N ASP A 218 21.23 -10.40 10.75
CA ASP A 218 21.00 -8.97 10.50
C ASP A 218 19.62 -8.53 11.00
N TRP A 219 18.59 -9.34 10.79
CA TRP A 219 17.26 -9.14 11.36
C TRP A 219 17.29 -9.06 12.89
N LYS A 220 17.90 -10.06 13.53
CA LYS A 220 18.02 -10.11 15.01
C LYS A 220 18.76 -8.90 15.55
N LYS A 221 19.82 -8.48 14.87
CA LYS A 221 20.58 -7.27 15.23
C LYS A 221 19.74 -6.01 15.08
N LEU A 222 19.03 -5.86 13.96
CA LEU A 222 18.14 -4.73 13.70
C LEU A 222 17.09 -4.59 14.80
N VAL A 223 16.42 -5.69 15.16
CA VAL A 223 15.42 -5.71 16.23
C VAL A 223 16.05 -5.39 17.57
N LYS A 224 17.21 -5.97 17.89
CA LYS A 224 17.91 -5.75 19.16
C LYS A 224 18.24 -4.27 19.39
N ASP A 225 18.56 -3.55 18.30
CA ASP A 225 18.93 -2.12 18.34
C ASP A 225 17.71 -1.18 18.32
N SER A 226 16.48 -1.74 18.42
CA SER A 226 15.19 -1.04 18.40
C SER A 226 14.51 -1.02 19.78
N LYS A 227 13.27 -0.47 19.82
CA LYS A 227 12.44 -0.50 21.03
C LYS A 227 11.76 -1.86 21.30
N PHE A 228 11.67 -2.73 20.30
CA PHE A 228 10.82 -3.92 20.35
C PHE A 228 11.21 -4.94 21.43
N PRO A 229 12.50 -5.18 21.76
CA PRO A 229 12.85 -6.09 22.86
C PRO A 229 12.28 -5.67 24.21
N ASN A 230 12.01 -4.36 24.41
CA ASN A 230 11.37 -3.87 25.63
C ASN A 230 9.85 -4.17 25.67
N LEU A 231 9.23 -4.47 24.54
CA LEU A 231 7.83 -4.83 24.40
C LEU A 231 7.61 -6.35 24.48
N ASN A 232 8.54 -7.09 23.89
CA ASN A 232 8.61 -8.55 23.89
C ASN A 232 10.06 -8.96 23.62
N GLU A 233 10.71 -9.61 24.58
CA GLU A 233 12.12 -10.05 24.46
C GLU A 233 12.36 -10.97 23.24
N ASN A 234 11.33 -11.70 22.82
CA ASN A 234 11.35 -12.61 21.67
C ASN A 234 10.73 -12.00 20.40
N TRP A 235 10.62 -10.66 20.32
CA TRP A 235 9.97 -10.01 19.17
C TRP A 235 10.64 -10.34 17.82
N ALA A 236 11.94 -10.62 17.81
CA ALA A 236 12.66 -11.02 16.62
C ALA A 236 12.25 -12.41 16.08
N ASP A 237 11.63 -13.25 16.91
CA ASP A 237 11.16 -14.59 16.55
C ASP A 237 9.77 -14.52 15.91
N VAL A 238 9.64 -13.75 14.83
CA VAL A 238 8.40 -13.62 14.05
C VAL A 238 7.94 -15.01 13.62
N ALA A 239 6.64 -15.29 13.80
CA ALA A 239 6.06 -16.58 13.42
C ALA A 239 6.14 -16.82 11.89
N THR A 240 6.25 -18.06 11.47
CA THR A 240 6.33 -18.43 10.06
C THR A 240 4.98 -18.35 9.33
N GLU A 241 3.89 -18.25 10.08
CA GLU A 241 2.53 -18.00 9.60
C GLU A 241 1.78 -17.16 10.64
N GLY A 242 0.87 -16.32 10.19
CA GLY A 242 0.11 -15.46 11.11
C GLY A 242 -1.02 -14.73 10.42
N TYR A 243 -1.73 -13.95 11.23
CA TYR A 243 -2.85 -13.15 10.80
C TYR A 243 -2.39 -11.89 10.06
N ILE A 244 -3.27 -11.41 9.18
CA ILE A 244 -3.25 -10.06 8.64
C ILE A 244 -4.24 -9.24 9.45
N ALA A 245 -3.82 -8.04 9.89
CA ALA A 245 -4.67 -7.19 10.70
C ALA A 245 -4.52 -5.71 10.33
N PHE A 246 -5.55 -4.91 10.65
CA PHE A 246 -5.55 -3.47 10.50
C PHE A 246 -5.67 -2.82 11.89
N GLN A 247 -4.82 -1.82 12.11
CA GLN A 247 -4.72 -1.15 13.41
C GLN A 247 -5.81 -0.10 13.58
N ASP A 248 -6.38 -0.05 14.78
CA ASP A 248 -7.14 1.08 15.32
C ASP A 248 -6.22 1.93 16.19
N HIS A 249 -5.78 3.07 15.69
CA HIS A 249 -4.97 4.04 16.44
C HIS A 249 -5.73 5.32 16.79
N GLY A 250 -7.07 5.27 16.75
CA GLY A 250 -7.95 6.35 17.18
C GLY A 250 -8.21 7.44 16.15
N GLY A 251 -7.73 7.29 14.92
CA GLY A 251 -7.98 8.21 13.81
C GLY A 251 -8.78 7.56 12.67
N ASP A 252 -9.37 8.38 11.80
CA ASP A 252 -10.07 7.87 10.62
C ASP A 252 -9.10 7.28 9.60
N VAL A 253 -9.34 6.03 9.23
CA VAL A 253 -8.65 5.34 8.14
C VAL A 253 -9.62 4.45 7.39
N TRP A 254 -9.46 4.35 6.07
CA TRP A 254 -10.28 3.55 5.18
C TRP A 254 -9.41 2.56 4.42
N TYR A 255 -9.88 1.30 4.34
CA TYR A 255 -9.27 0.23 3.58
C TYR A 255 -10.25 -0.34 2.56
N ARG A 256 -9.76 -0.65 1.35
CA ARG A 256 -10.53 -1.32 0.28
C ARG A 256 -9.60 -2.11 -0.62
N ASN A 257 -10.15 -2.81 -1.59
CA ASN A 257 -9.38 -3.64 -2.52
C ASN A 257 -8.40 -4.58 -1.81
N VAL A 258 -8.83 -5.09 -0.63
CA VAL A 258 -8.02 -6.02 0.18
C VAL A 258 -8.05 -7.39 -0.48
N LYS A 259 -6.94 -7.78 -1.10
CA LYS A 259 -6.81 -9.03 -1.83
C LYS A 259 -5.46 -9.69 -1.57
N ILE A 260 -5.45 -11.01 -1.62
CA ILE A 260 -4.27 -11.81 -1.33
C ILE A 260 -4.09 -12.92 -2.36
N LYS A 261 -2.84 -13.26 -2.62
CA LYS A 261 -2.43 -14.44 -3.34
C LYS A 261 -1.48 -15.24 -2.45
N GLU A 262 -1.84 -16.49 -2.16
CA GLU A 262 -0.96 -17.40 -1.44
C GLU A 262 0.15 -17.88 -2.41
N LEU A 263 1.40 -17.89 -1.94
CA LEU A 263 2.58 -18.27 -2.70
C LEU A 263 3.06 -19.65 -2.24
N GLU A 264 3.42 -20.51 -3.20
CA GLU A 264 3.89 -21.88 -2.95
C GLU A 264 5.37 -21.93 -2.56
#